data_2de5a869e7f4e4648f1e1534749d10b9
#
_entry.id   2de5a869e7f4e4648f1e1534749d10b9
#
_cell.length_a   1.000
_cell.length_b   1.000
_cell.length_c   1.000
_cell.angle_alpha   90.00
_cell.angle_beta   90.00
_cell.angle_gamma   90.00
#
_symmetry.space_group_name_H-M   'P 1'
#
loop_
_entity.id
_entity.type
_entity.pdbx_description
1 polymer ?
#
loop_
_entity_poly.entity_id
_entity_poly.type
_entity_poly.pdbx_seq_one_letter_code
_entity_poly.pdbx_strand_id
1 'polypeptide(L)'
;MKKIVSIILAVMLLTLSLSLTGCGKDDVYNVGICQLMVHESLDKATQGFIDALTAKMKDAGKEVKFDTQVAGEANLCTTVINAFTAKKVDLIMANATPALLAAANATTKIPVLGTSVTDYADTFAGKIPANVTGTSDAVPFKEQAQMMIDTFSLVSGDQVGVLYCTNESNSLIQYEAVKALFEEKGIVVKAYTFSETTELQAITTAMASECKAVYVPSDNTVAANDAIVGTICQEKNVPIYTSYGGNVCYAALAIDYYQLGYETGNMAAEILLNGKKPADMAIKTLTPTVAYNNDLCAKLGIAVPQN
;
A
#
# COMPACT_ATOMS: atom_id res chain seq x y z
N MET A 1 -14.60 -55.59 -47.66
CA MET A 1 -15.27 -54.30 -47.47
C MET A 1 -15.69 -54.04 -46.00
N LYS A 2 -16.38 -54.94 -45.27
CA LYS A 2 -16.79 -54.72 -43.88
C LYS A 2 -15.63 -54.46 -42.90
N LYS A 3 -14.45 -55.10 -43.04
CA LYS A 3 -13.28 -54.90 -42.20
C LYS A 3 -12.54 -53.55 -42.44
N ILE A 4 -12.59 -53.04 -43.67
CA ILE A 4 -11.96 -51.75 -44.06
C ILE A 4 -12.86 -50.60 -43.52
N VAL A 5 -14.16 -50.74 -43.59
CA VAL A 5 -15.11 -49.74 -43.02
C VAL A 5 -15.00 -49.64 -41.50
N SER A 6 -14.78 -50.80 -40.80
CA SER A 6 -14.56 -50.78 -39.33
C SER A 6 -13.25 -50.12 -38.92
N ILE A 7 -12.20 -50.26 -39.72
CA ILE A 7 -10.89 -49.60 -39.42
C ILE A 7 -10.98 -48.08 -39.67
N ILE A 8 -11.67 -47.64 -40.72
CA ILE A 8 -11.88 -46.22 -41.01
C ILE A 8 -12.76 -45.55 -39.92
N LEU A 9 -13.79 -46.25 -39.44
CA LEU A 9 -14.63 -45.75 -38.35
C LEU A 9 -13.89 -45.67 -37.01
N ALA A 10 -13.00 -46.64 -36.73
CA ALA A 10 -12.16 -46.62 -35.52
C ALA A 10 -11.09 -45.50 -35.56
N VAL A 11 -10.52 -45.23 -36.72
CA VAL A 11 -9.56 -44.12 -36.91
C VAL A 11 -10.27 -42.74 -36.82
N MET A 12 -11.50 -42.63 -37.33
CA MET A 12 -12.32 -41.42 -37.22
C MET A 12 -12.79 -41.15 -35.79
N LEU A 13 -13.06 -42.17 -34.98
CA LEU A 13 -13.37 -42.05 -33.57
C LEU A 13 -12.13 -41.70 -32.73
N LEU A 14 -10.94 -42.17 -33.13
CA LEU A 14 -9.68 -41.83 -32.44
C LEU A 14 -9.23 -40.40 -32.72
N THR A 15 -9.53 -39.83 -33.90
CA THR A 15 -9.22 -38.43 -34.22
C THR A 15 -10.22 -37.44 -33.60
N LEU A 16 -11.44 -37.89 -33.29
CA LEU A 16 -12.46 -37.06 -32.63
C LEU A 16 -12.22 -36.95 -31.10
N SER A 17 -11.49 -37.88 -30.49
CA SER A 17 -11.15 -37.86 -29.08
C SER A 17 -9.91 -36.98 -28.73
N LEU A 18 -9.16 -36.47 -29.71
CA LEU A 18 -8.06 -35.54 -29.51
C LEU A 18 -8.46 -34.04 -29.53
N SER A 19 -9.74 -33.77 -29.82
CA SER A 19 -10.24 -32.38 -29.91
C SER A 19 -10.98 -31.90 -28.65
N LEU A 20 -10.96 -32.67 -27.55
CA LEU A 20 -11.68 -32.37 -26.31
C LEU A 20 -10.75 -31.97 -25.14
N THR A 21 -9.50 -31.61 -25.40
CA THR A 21 -8.64 -31.02 -24.40
C THR A 21 -8.41 -29.54 -24.73
N GLY A 22 -9.36 -28.72 -24.41
CA GLY A 22 -9.21 -27.29 -24.64
C GLY A 22 -10.40 -26.46 -24.17
N CYS A 23 -11.00 -26.78 -23.03
CA CYS A 23 -11.69 -25.75 -22.28
C CYS A 23 -10.62 -25.03 -21.45
N GLY A 24 -9.67 -24.40 -22.14
CA GLY A 24 -8.78 -23.44 -21.54
C GLY A 24 -9.63 -22.26 -21.08
N LYS A 25 -9.60 -21.93 -19.80
CA LYS A 25 -9.90 -20.58 -19.33
C LYS A 25 -9.29 -19.61 -20.34
N ASP A 26 -10.02 -18.59 -20.71
CA ASP A 26 -9.53 -17.56 -21.63
C ASP A 26 -8.08 -17.22 -21.27
N ASP A 27 -7.21 -17.13 -22.27
CA ASP A 27 -5.79 -16.83 -22.08
C ASP A 27 -5.54 -15.41 -21.55
N VAL A 28 -6.61 -14.71 -21.19
CA VAL A 28 -6.64 -13.32 -20.72
C VAL A 28 -7.22 -13.25 -19.30
N TYR A 29 -6.46 -12.71 -18.38
CA TYR A 29 -6.90 -12.43 -17.02
C TYR A 29 -7.25 -10.95 -16.87
N ASN A 30 -8.35 -10.64 -16.18
CA ASN A 30 -8.80 -9.29 -15.92
C ASN A 30 -8.57 -8.95 -14.44
N VAL A 31 -7.79 -7.92 -14.18
CA VAL A 31 -7.40 -7.49 -12.83
C VAL A 31 -7.93 -6.07 -12.58
N GLY A 32 -8.71 -5.90 -11.53
CA GLY A 32 -9.13 -4.58 -11.06
C GLY A 32 -8.09 -4.02 -10.07
N ILE A 33 -7.69 -2.78 -10.27
CA ILE A 33 -6.78 -2.05 -9.37
C ILE A 33 -7.53 -0.85 -8.81
N CYS A 34 -7.78 -0.86 -7.49
CA CYS A 34 -8.32 0.27 -6.76
C CYS A 34 -7.20 0.95 -5.99
N GLN A 35 -6.72 2.07 -6.46
CA GLN A 35 -5.78 2.95 -5.76
C GLN A 35 -6.57 4.02 -5.01
N LEU A 36 -6.24 4.26 -3.73
CA LEU A 36 -6.96 5.23 -2.93
C LEU A 36 -6.82 6.65 -3.47
N MET A 37 -5.60 7.12 -3.64
CA MET A 37 -5.27 8.49 -4.04
C MET A 37 -4.09 8.53 -5.02
N VAL A 38 -3.85 9.68 -5.62
CA VAL A 38 -2.63 9.97 -6.41
C VAL A 38 -1.59 10.56 -5.48
N HIS A 39 -0.54 9.82 -5.20
CA HIS A 39 0.72 10.30 -4.61
C HIS A 39 1.84 9.29 -4.86
N GLU A 40 3.08 9.74 -4.74
CA GLU A 40 4.27 9.02 -5.19
C GLU A 40 4.34 7.57 -4.68
N SER A 41 4.03 7.31 -3.40
CA SER A 41 4.14 5.96 -2.82
C SER A 41 3.12 4.99 -3.43
N LEU A 42 1.83 5.40 -3.53
CA LEU A 42 0.80 4.54 -4.12
C LEU A 42 1.01 4.37 -5.63
N ASP A 43 1.46 5.41 -6.34
CA ASP A 43 1.74 5.32 -7.78
C ASP A 43 2.87 4.31 -8.04
N LYS A 44 3.95 4.34 -7.23
CA LYS A 44 5.04 3.37 -7.28
C LYS A 44 4.57 1.94 -6.97
N ALA A 45 3.72 1.75 -5.96
CA ALA A 45 3.20 0.43 -5.62
C ALA A 45 2.29 -0.12 -6.75
N THR A 46 1.44 0.70 -7.33
CA THR A 46 0.62 0.32 -8.48
C THR A 46 1.50 -0.06 -9.69
N GLN A 47 2.52 0.74 -9.99
CA GLN A 47 3.43 0.45 -11.10
C GLN A 47 4.20 -0.85 -10.88
N GLY A 48 4.78 -1.05 -9.70
CA GLY A 48 5.49 -2.28 -9.37
C GLY A 48 4.61 -3.53 -9.50
N PHE A 49 3.35 -3.46 -9.06
CA PHE A 49 2.38 -4.53 -9.22
C PHE A 49 2.12 -4.86 -10.70
N ILE A 50 1.86 -3.85 -11.52
CA ILE A 50 1.60 -4.02 -12.95
C ILE A 50 2.80 -4.65 -13.64
N ASP A 51 4.01 -4.16 -13.36
CA ASP A 51 5.24 -4.63 -13.99
C ASP A 51 5.51 -6.10 -13.65
N ALA A 52 5.43 -6.47 -12.37
CA ALA A 52 5.66 -7.83 -11.92
C ALA A 52 4.64 -8.82 -12.51
N LEU A 53 3.36 -8.48 -12.42
CA LEU A 53 2.32 -9.37 -12.92
C LEU A 53 2.38 -9.51 -14.45
N THR A 54 2.62 -8.41 -15.18
CA THR A 54 2.78 -8.43 -16.63
C THR A 54 3.96 -9.34 -17.04
N ALA A 55 5.10 -9.23 -16.37
CA ALA A 55 6.27 -10.06 -16.66
C ALA A 55 5.94 -11.55 -16.42
N LYS A 56 5.35 -11.90 -15.28
CA LYS A 56 4.99 -13.29 -14.94
C LYS A 56 3.96 -13.89 -15.90
N MET A 57 2.96 -13.11 -16.29
CA MET A 57 1.93 -13.56 -17.24
C MET A 57 2.56 -13.80 -18.63
N LYS A 58 3.40 -12.87 -19.07
CA LYS A 58 4.14 -13.03 -20.34
C LYS A 58 5.02 -14.29 -20.36
N ASP A 59 5.76 -14.53 -19.27
CA ASP A 59 6.61 -15.74 -19.16
C ASP A 59 5.79 -17.03 -19.19
N ALA A 60 4.54 -17.00 -18.70
CA ALA A 60 3.59 -18.11 -18.74
C ALA A 60 2.80 -18.20 -20.06
N GLY A 61 3.03 -17.32 -21.04
CA GLY A 61 2.29 -17.27 -22.30
C GLY A 61 0.83 -16.86 -22.12
N LYS A 62 0.52 -16.08 -21.09
CA LYS A 62 -0.81 -15.55 -20.75
C LYS A 62 -0.86 -14.04 -20.93
N GLU A 63 -2.07 -13.51 -21.10
CA GLU A 63 -2.33 -12.06 -21.16
C GLU A 63 -2.99 -11.59 -19.86
N VAL A 64 -2.68 -10.39 -19.43
CA VAL A 64 -3.37 -9.70 -18.33
C VAL A 64 -3.84 -8.32 -18.76
N LYS A 65 -5.06 -7.96 -18.38
CA LYS A 65 -5.66 -6.64 -18.58
C LYS A 65 -5.94 -6.01 -17.25
N PHE A 66 -5.54 -4.76 -17.09
CA PHE A 66 -5.74 -3.98 -15.88
C PHE A 66 -6.84 -2.94 -16.08
N ASP A 67 -7.80 -2.92 -15.15
CA ASP A 67 -8.75 -1.82 -14.98
C ASP A 67 -8.29 -1.03 -13.75
N THR A 68 -7.51 0.02 -13.98
CA THR A 68 -6.93 0.84 -12.89
C THR A 68 -7.82 2.05 -12.65
N GLN A 69 -8.32 2.19 -11.42
CA GLN A 69 -9.16 3.28 -10.97
C GLN A 69 -8.58 3.91 -9.70
N VAL A 70 -8.52 5.23 -9.69
CA VAL A 70 -8.19 6.00 -8.49
C VAL A 70 -9.49 6.48 -7.84
N ALA A 71 -9.70 6.14 -6.58
CA ALA A 71 -10.92 6.50 -5.87
C ALA A 71 -10.96 8.00 -5.53
N GLY A 72 -9.84 8.59 -5.13
CA GLY A 72 -9.71 9.98 -4.69
C GLY A 72 -10.05 10.19 -3.23
N GLU A 73 -10.98 9.40 -2.67
CA GLU A 73 -11.41 9.45 -1.28
C GLU A 73 -11.77 8.04 -0.78
N ALA A 74 -11.65 7.82 0.53
CA ALA A 74 -11.87 6.51 1.15
C ALA A 74 -13.30 5.95 0.90
N ASN A 75 -14.33 6.79 0.99
CA ASN A 75 -15.73 6.44 0.75
C ASN A 75 -16.01 6.02 -0.70
N LEU A 76 -15.24 6.54 -1.68
CA LEU A 76 -15.40 6.21 -3.10
C LEU A 76 -14.76 4.88 -3.49
N CYS A 77 -13.88 4.31 -2.66
CA CYS A 77 -13.33 2.98 -2.89
C CYS A 77 -14.44 1.92 -3.08
N THR A 78 -15.52 1.99 -2.31
CA THR A 78 -16.66 1.08 -2.44
C THR A 78 -17.30 1.12 -3.84
N THR A 79 -17.41 2.30 -4.44
CA THR A 79 -17.97 2.46 -5.80
C THR A 79 -17.06 1.79 -6.85
N VAL A 80 -15.75 2.02 -6.76
CA VAL A 80 -14.75 1.41 -7.65
C VAL A 80 -14.78 -0.11 -7.52
N ILE A 81 -14.73 -0.62 -6.30
CA ILE A 81 -14.72 -2.07 -6.03
C ILE A 81 -16.01 -2.74 -6.50
N ASN A 82 -17.18 -2.12 -6.31
CA ASN A 82 -18.44 -2.66 -6.80
C ASN A 82 -18.46 -2.76 -8.33
N ALA A 83 -17.83 -1.84 -9.05
CA ALA A 83 -17.69 -1.96 -10.50
C ALA A 83 -16.83 -3.17 -10.91
N PHE A 84 -15.74 -3.47 -10.19
CA PHE A 84 -14.91 -4.65 -10.43
C PHE A 84 -15.67 -5.95 -10.13
N THR A 85 -16.41 -6.01 -9.02
CA THR A 85 -17.21 -7.20 -8.68
C THR A 85 -18.31 -7.46 -9.71
N ALA A 86 -18.95 -6.39 -10.22
CA ALA A 86 -19.97 -6.51 -11.29
C ALA A 86 -19.35 -7.01 -12.60
N LYS A 87 -18.14 -6.59 -12.95
CA LYS A 87 -17.36 -7.08 -14.10
C LYS A 87 -16.81 -8.50 -13.90
N LYS A 88 -16.87 -9.04 -12.68
CA LYS A 88 -16.33 -10.36 -12.31
C LYS A 88 -14.84 -10.49 -12.68
N VAL A 89 -14.03 -9.49 -12.30
CA VAL A 89 -12.58 -9.57 -12.50
C VAL A 89 -11.99 -10.81 -11.81
N ASP A 90 -10.88 -11.32 -12.31
CA ASP A 90 -10.22 -12.52 -11.78
C ASP A 90 -9.48 -12.27 -10.46
N LEU A 91 -9.08 -11.02 -10.20
CA LEU A 91 -8.38 -10.60 -9.01
C LEU A 91 -8.58 -9.08 -8.79
N ILE A 92 -8.60 -8.65 -7.53
CA ILE A 92 -8.60 -7.24 -7.15
C ILE A 92 -7.29 -6.93 -6.41
N MET A 93 -6.56 -5.93 -6.87
CA MET A 93 -5.50 -5.28 -6.12
C MET A 93 -6.05 -4.01 -5.46
N ALA A 94 -5.94 -3.95 -4.14
CA ALA A 94 -6.39 -2.83 -3.33
C ALA A 94 -5.19 -2.10 -2.73
N ASN A 95 -4.93 -0.88 -3.20
CA ASN A 95 -3.79 -0.07 -2.80
C ASN A 95 -4.21 0.95 -1.76
N ALA A 96 -3.78 0.75 -0.54
CA ALA A 96 -4.07 1.38 0.75
C ALA A 96 -5.21 0.71 1.54
N THR A 97 -5.19 0.92 2.87
CA THR A 97 -6.13 0.30 3.83
C THR A 97 -7.61 0.55 3.52
N PRO A 98 -8.07 1.77 3.15
CA PRO A 98 -9.46 1.99 2.79
C PRO A 98 -9.91 1.19 1.56
N ALA A 99 -9.05 1.06 0.55
CA ALA A 99 -9.32 0.25 -0.64
C ALA A 99 -9.42 -1.24 -0.28
N LEU A 100 -8.54 -1.74 0.59
CA LEU A 100 -8.57 -3.12 1.08
C LEU A 100 -9.86 -3.44 1.85
N LEU A 101 -10.27 -2.56 2.76
CA LEU A 101 -11.51 -2.71 3.50
C LEU A 101 -12.74 -2.74 2.57
N ALA A 102 -12.79 -1.84 1.59
CA ALA A 102 -13.86 -1.81 0.60
C ALA A 102 -13.92 -3.13 -0.20
N ALA A 103 -12.76 -3.66 -0.63
CA ALA A 103 -12.68 -4.90 -1.39
C ALA A 103 -13.09 -6.12 -0.55
N ALA A 104 -12.61 -6.23 0.67
CA ALA A 104 -12.95 -7.32 1.58
C ALA A 104 -14.43 -7.37 1.94
N ASN A 105 -15.07 -6.20 2.05
CA ASN A 105 -16.51 -6.10 2.32
C ASN A 105 -17.38 -6.42 1.10
N ALA A 106 -16.88 -6.16 -0.12
CA ALA A 106 -17.67 -6.34 -1.35
C ALA A 106 -17.66 -7.77 -1.88
N THR A 107 -16.65 -8.57 -1.57
CA THR A 107 -16.54 -9.93 -2.10
C THR A 107 -15.81 -10.88 -1.14
N THR A 108 -16.33 -12.13 -1.07
CA THR A 108 -15.64 -13.25 -0.43
C THR A 108 -15.16 -14.30 -1.44
N LYS A 109 -15.33 -14.03 -2.74
CA LYS A 109 -15.05 -14.99 -3.83
C LYS A 109 -13.88 -14.59 -4.69
N ILE A 110 -13.81 -13.30 -5.06
CA ILE A 110 -12.70 -12.78 -5.85
C ILE A 110 -11.48 -12.66 -4.94
N PRO A 111 -10.30 -13.18 -5.33
CA PRO A 111 -9.06 -12.95 -4.59
C PRO A 111 -8.76 -11.45 -4.47
N VAL A 112 -8.40 -11.02 -3.28
CA VAL A 112 -8.04 -9.63 -2.98
C VAL A 112 -6.61 -9.59 -2.46
N LEU A 113 -5.79 -8.78 -3.09
CA LEU A 113 -4.42 -8.48 -2.64
C LEU A 113 -4.35 -7.03 -2.21
N GLY A 114 -4.06 -6.82 -0.92
CA GLY A 114 -3.72 -5.50 -0.41
C GLY A 114 -2.25 -5.17 -0.69
N THR A 115 -1.95 -3.91 -0.92
CA THR A 115 -0.60 -3.35 -0.88
C THR A 115 -0.64 -1.98 -0.20
N SER A 116 0.46 -1.51 0.34
CA SER A 116 0.49 -0.25 1.12
C SER A 116 -0.53 -0.27 2.28
N VAL A 117 -0.55 -1.38 3.00
CA VAL A 117 -1.44 -1.62 4.14
C VAL A 117 -0.58 -1.81 5.38
N THR A 118 -0.77 -0.97 6.40
CA THR A 118 0.09 -0.96 7.58
C THR A 118 -0.10 -2.21 8.43
N ASP A 119 -1.33 -2.55 8.81
CA ASP A 119 -1.61 -3.68 9.70
C ASP A 119 -2.90 -4.40 9.30
N TYR A 120 -2.75 -5.62 8.79
CA TYR A 120 -3.88 -6.46 8.42
C TYR A 120 -4.62 -7.03 9.65
N ALA A 121 -3.88 -7.32 10.72
CA ALA A 121 -4.49 -7.90 11.92
C ALA A 121 -5.41 -6.88 12.59
N ASP A 122 -4.95 -5.65 12.73
CA ASP A 122 -5.79 -4.57 13.28
C ASP A 122 -6.92 -4.20 12.33
N THR A 123 -6.63 -4.04 11.03
CA THR A 123 -7.64 -3.73 9.99
C THR A 123 -8.82 -4.69 10.01
N PHE A 124 -8.60 -5.97 10.33
CA PHE A 124 -9.64 -7.01 10.36
C PHE A 124 -9.94 -7.53 11.77
N ALA A 125 -9.56 -6.81 12.82
CA ALA A 125 -9.74 -7.24 14.22
C ALA A 125 -9.26 -8.67 14.46
N GLY A 126 -8.10 -9.02 13.91
CA GLY A 126 -7.47 -10.34 14.04
C GLY A 126 -8.05 -11.43 13.13
N LYS A 127 -9.06 -11.14 12.30
CA LYS A 127 -9.74 -12.15 11.46
C LYS A 127 -9.69 -11.77 9.98
N ILE A 128 -8.55 -11.95 9.36
CA ILE A 128 -8.36 -11.68 7.92
C ILE A 128 -9.27 -12.61 7.09
N PRO A 129 -10.09 -12.08 6.14
CA PRO A 129 -10.93 -12.90 5.27
C PRO A 129 -10.13 -13.89 4.43
N ALA A 130 -10.68 -15.09 4.19
CA ALA A 130 -9.98 -16.17 3.49
C ALA A 130 -9.60 -15.88 2.03
N ASN A 131 -10.23 -14.88 1.41
CA ASN A 131 -9.90 -14.42 0.07
C ASN A 131 -8.95 -13.23 0.05
N VAL A 132 -8.41 -12.81 1.19
CA VAL A 132 -7.52 -11.65 1.35
C VAL A 132 -6.11 -12.09 1.72
N THR A 133 -5.12 -11.50 1.07
CA THR A 133 -3.68 -11.52 1.41
C THR A 133 -3.01 -10.27 0.87
N GLY A 134 -1.69 -10.20 0.85
CA GLY A 134 -0.94 -9.11 0.22
C GLY A 134 0.36 -8.75 0.91
N THR A 135 0.73 -7.50 0.82
CA THR A 135 1.95 -6.96 1.41
C THR A 135 1.64 -5.85 2.41
N SER A 136 2.49 -5.71 3.43
CA SER A 136 2.38 -4.66 4.44
C SER A 136 3.54 -3.69 4.33
N ASP A 137 3.23 -2.39 4.47
CA ASP A 137 4.21 -1.30 4.56
C ASP A 137 4.61 -0.98 5.99
N ALA A 138 4.23 -1.83 6.95
CA ALA A 138 4.61 -1.65 8.34
C ALA A 138 6.13 -1.57 8.50
N VAL A 139 6.55 -0.55 9.24
CA VAL A 139 7.94 -0.33 9.65
C VAL A 139 7.99 -0.38 11.17
N PRO A 140 9.08 -0.86 11.79
CA PRO A 140 9.18 -0.89 13.23
C PRO A 140 9.05 0.51 13.85
N PHE A 141 7.95 0.77 14.56
CA PHE A 141 7.66 2.10 15.13
C PHE A 141 8.70 2.56 16.14
N LYS A 142 9.31 1.63 16.87
CA LYS A 142 10.36 1.93 17.83
C LYS A 142 11.60 2.51 17.15
N GLU A 143 12.00 1.92 16.05
CA GLU A 143 13.14 2.37 15.24
C GLU A 143 12.82 3.72 14.59
N GLN A 144 11.60 3.95 14.12
CA GLN A 144 11.18 5.25 13.59
C GLN A 144 11.22 6.35 14.66
N ALA A 145 10.64 6.10 15.83
CA ALA A 145 10.64 7.04 16.94
C ALA A 145 12.07 7.34 17.40
N GLN A 146 12.91 6.32 17.54
CA GLN A 146 14.31 6.51 17.94
C GLN A 146 15.09 7.30 16.88
N MET A 147 14.94 6.96 15.60
CA MET A 147 15.58 7.68 14.50
C MET A 147 15.18 9.17 14.49
N MET A 148 13.90 9.48 14.70
CA MET A 148 13.41 10.86 14.77
C MET A 148 14.01 11.60 15.96
N ILE A 149 14.07 10.97 17.15
CA ILE A 149 14.67 11.53 18.37
C ILE A 149 16.15 11.89 18.12
N ASP A 150 16.90 10.95 17.58
CA ASP A 150 18.34 11.12 17.34
C ASP A 150 18.61 12.17 16.26
N THR A 151 17.88 12.13 15.15
CA THR A 151 18.06 13.04 14.00
C THR A 151 17.73 14.49 14.37
N PHE A 152 16.62 14.69 15.10
CA PHE A 152 16.17 16.04 15.45
C PHE A 152 16.61 16.50 16.85
N SER A 153 17.47 15.72 17.51
CA SER A 153 17.98 16.00 18.86
C SER A 153 16.85 16.35 19.84
N LEU A 154 15.82 15.49 19.87
CA LEU A 154 14.68 15.67 20.75
C LEU A 154 15.04 15.27 22.18
N VAL A 155 14.61 16.06 23.15
CA VAL A 155 14.84 15.83 24.58
C VAL A 155 13.53 15.87 25.37
N SER A 156 13.58 15.39 26.63
CA SER A 156 12.42 15.45 27.52
C SER A 156 11.88 16.89 27.64
N GLY A 157 10.58 17.05 27.49
CA GLY A 157 9.86 18.33 27.47
C GLY A 157 9.67 18.93 26.08
N ASP A 158 10.39 18.45 25.05
CA ASP A 158 10.11 18.87 23.66
C ASP A 158 8.72 18.40 23.22
N GLN A 159 8.04 19.20 22.38
CA GLN A 159 6.75 18.85 21.83
C GLN A 159 6.88 18.38 20.38
N VAL A 160 6.34 17.20 20.10
CA VAL A 160 6.22 16.60 18.76
C VAL A 160 4.75 16.64 18.33
N GLY A 161 4.49 17.18 17.14
CA GLY A 161 3.18 17.13 16.51
C GLY A 161 3.04 15.85 15.67
N VAL A 162 1.92 15.16 15.78
CA VAL A 162 1.56 14.06 14.87
C VAL A 162 0.38 14.50 14.02
N LEU A 163 0.60 14.61 12.71
CA LEU A 163 -0.40 15.10 11.75
C LEU A 163 -1.03 13.94 11.00
N TYR A 164 -2.34 13.78 11.09
CA TYR A 164 -3.04 12.72 10.35
C TYR A 164 -4.53 13.00 10.11
N CYS A 165 -5.07 12.34 9.07
CA CYS A 165 -6.49 12.34 8.72
C CYS A 165 -7.25 11.33 9.59
N THR A 166 -8.36 11.75 10.22
CA THR A 166 -9.18 10.89 11.08
C THR A 166 -9.93 9.80 10.31
N ASN A 167 -10.04 9.92 8.98
CA ASN A 167 -10.69 8.93 8.12
C ASN A 167 -9.76 7.77 7.73
N GLU A 168 -8.50 7.78 8.22
CA GLU A 168 -7.51 6.75 7.93
C GLU A 168 -7.11 5.99 9.21
N SER A 169 -7.65 4.79 9.39
CA SER A 169 -7.39 3.95 10.58
C SER A 169 -5.92 3.55 10.73
N ASN A 170 -5.21 3.33 9.62
CA ASN A 170 -3.78 3.06 9.60
C ASN A 170 -2.95 4.18 10.26
N SER A 171 -3.38 5.43 10.13
CA SER A 171 -2.70 6.58 10.73
C SER A 171 -2.91 6.64 12.25
N LEU A 172 -4.11 6.30 12.73
CA LEU A 172 -4.40 6.22 14.15
C LEU A 172 -3.57 5.14 14.85
N ILE A 173 -3.43 3.96 14.25
CA ILE A 173 -2.58 2.87 14.77
C ILE A 173 -1.14 3.35 14.97
N GLN A 174 -0.59 4.02 13.97
CA GLN A 174 0.77 4.55 14.04
C GLN A 174 0.90 5.67 15.08
N TYR A 175 -0.09 6.57 15.16
CA TYR A 175 -0.12 7.63 16.19
C TYR A 175 -0.04 7.04 17.60
N GLU A 176 -0.89 6.07 17.94
CA GLU A 176 -0.91 5.46 19.27
C GLU A 176 0.43 4.77 19.59
N ALA A 177 1.01 4.07 18.62
CA ALA A 177 2.29 3.38 18.79
C ALA A 177 3.45 4.35 19.03
N VAL A 178 3.60 5.40 18.18
CA VAL A 178 4.71 6.35 18.34
C VAL A 178 4.52 7.26 19.55
N LYS A 179 3.29 7.63 19.90
CA LYS A 179 2.97 8.40 21.09
C LYS A 179 3.53 7.73 22.34
N ALA A 180 3.22 6.43 22.55
CA ALA A 180 3.72 5.69 23.70
C ALA A 180 5.26 5.70 23.78
N LEU A 181 5.94 5.57 22.64
CA LEU A 181 7.40 5.55 22.57
C LEU A 181 8.03 6.90 22.85
N PHE A 182 7.45 8.00 22.36
CA PHE A 182 7.92 9.35 22.65
C PHE A 182 7.67 9.74 24.13
N GLU A 183 6.49 9.42 24.66
CA GLU A 183 6.13 9.72 26.05
C GLU A 183 7.03 8.95 27.04
N GLU A 184 7.47 7.71 26.72
CA GLU A 184 8.46 6.96 27.49
C GLU A 184 9.81 7.73 27.64
N LYS A 185 10.14 8.57 26.67
CA LYS A 185 11.33 9.43 26.67
C LYS A 185 11.07 10.83 27.24
N GLY A 186 9.87 11.07 27.76
CA GLY A 186 9.46 12.36 28.32
C GLY A 186 9.16 13.43 27.27
N ILE A 187 9.01 13.04 26.00
CA ILE A 187 8.64 13.93 24.90
C ILE A 187 7.12 14.09 24.90
N VAL A 188 6.64 15.32 24.76
CA VAL A 188 5.21 15.63 24.73
C VAL A 188 4.68 15.39 23.33
N VAL A 189 3.65 14.56 23.19
CA VAL A 189 3.03 14.26 21.89
C VAL A 189 1.67 14.91 21.79
N LYS A 190 1.43 15.66 20.71
CA LYS A 190 0.14 16.29 20.43
C LYS A 190 -0.37 15.86 19.07
N ALA A 191 -1.60 15.34 19.04
CA ALA A 191 -2.28 15.01 17.80
C ALA A 191 -2.81 16.30 17.14
N TYR A 192 -2.57 16.42 15.84
CA TYR A 192 -3.12 17.44 14.97
C TYR A 192 -3.90 16.73 13.87
N THR A 193 -5.20 16.74 13.98
CA THR A 193 -6.08 15.92 13.16
C THR A 193 -7.02 16.77 12.31
N PHE A 194 -7.37 16.24 11.16
CA PHE A 194 -8.36 16.82 10.27
C PHE A 194 -9.20 15.70 9.65
N SER A 195 -10.37 16.03 9.15
CA SER A 195 -11.22 15.11 8.39
C SER A 195 -11.32 15.50 6.91
N GLU A 196 -11.19 16.79 6.63
CA GLU A 196 -11.30 17.36 5.30
C GLU A 196 -10.00 18.07 4.90
N THR A 197 -9.55 17.89 3.67
CA THR A 197 -8.31 18.50 3.14
C THR A 197 -8.30 20.03 3.28
N THR A 198 -9.47 20.66 3.27
CA THR A 198 -9.62 22.12 3.46
C THR A 198 -9.14 22.61 4.83
N GLU A 199 -9.07 21.74 5.83
CA GLU A 199 -8.61 22.06 7.20
C GLU A 199 -7.09 21.97 7.32
N LEU A 200 -6.42 21.23 6.41
CA LEU A 200 -5.00 20.85 6.50
C LEU A 200 -4.07 22.03 6.69
N GLN A 201 -4.26 23.11 5.92
CA GLN A 201 -3.42 24.30 6.00
C GLN A 201 -3.45 24.95 7.40
N ALA A 202 -4.66 25.12 7.95
CA ALA A 202 -4.82 25.76 9.26
C ALA A 202 -4.26 24.89 10.40
N ILE A 203 -4.53 23.59 10.35
CA ILE A 203 -4.03 22.62 11.33
C ILE A 203 -2.50 22.51 11.28
N THR A 204 -1.92 22.44 10.08
CA THR A 204 -0.45 22.42 9.90
C THR A 204 0.19 23.71 10.41
N THR A 205 -0.43 24.86 10.16
CA THR A 205 0.09 26.16 10.66
C THR A 205 0.10 26.22 12.18
N ALA A 206 -0.96 25.76 12.84
CA ALA A 206 -1.02 25.68 14.29
C ALA A 206 0.04 24.72 14.84
N MET A 207 0.16 23.53 14.26
CA MET A 207 1.16 22.52 14.62
C MET A 207 2.58 23.06 14.51
N ALA A 208 2.93 23.64 13.37
CA ALA A 208 4.28 24.16 13.13
C ALA A 208 4.63 25.39 14.00
N SER A 209 3.65 26.03 14.62
CA SER A 209 3.88 27.14 15.56
C SER A 209 4.12 26.67 17.00
N GLU A 210 3.78 25.44 17.33
CA GLU A 210 3.83 24.90 18.70
C GLU A 210 4.86 23.77 18.86
N CYS A 211 5.20 23.06 17.79
CA CYS A 211 6.00 21.84 17.86
C CYS A 211 7.44 22.06 17.42
N LYS A 212 8.36 21.34 18.05
CA LYS A 212 9.78 21.30 17.68
C LYS A 212 10.04 20.46 16.43
N ALA A 213 9.23 19.41 16.25
CA ALA A 213 9.29 18.52 15.09
C ALA A 213 7.91 17.89 14.80
N VAL A 214 7.75 17.38 13.60
CA VAL A 214 6.51 16.76 13.13
C VAL A 214 6.76 15.33 12.71
N TYR A 215 5.90 14.42 13.17
CA TYR A 215 5.79 13.05 12.68
C TYR A 215 4.53 12.93 11.81
N VAL A 216 4.68 12.38 10.62
CA VAL A 216 3.56 12.04 9.72
C VAL A 216 3.51 10.53 9.55
N PRO A 217 2.45 9.87 10.00
CA PRO A 217 2.21 8.45 9.72
C PRO A 217 2.15 8.14 8.22
N SER A 218 1.96 6.89 7.84
CA SER A 218 1.61 6.49 6.45
C SER A 218 0.19 6.95 6.11
N ASP A 219 -0.02 8.27 6.12
CA ASP A 219 -1.29 8.95 5.89
C ASP A 219 -1.38 9.36 4.42
N ASN A 220 -2.33 8.77 3.70
CA ASN A 220 -2.44 8.99 2.27
C ASN A 220 -2.94 10.41 1.95
N THR A 221 -3.82 10.96 2.80
CA THR A 221 -4.35 12.31 2.60
C THR A 221 -3.27 13.37 2.82
N VAL A 222 -2.41 13.19 3.83
CA VAL A 222 -1.24 14.06 4.04
C VAL A 222 -0.23 13.90 2.92
N ALA A 223 0.06 12.65 2.50
CA ALA A 223 1.02 12.37 1.42
C ALA A 223 0.59 12.99 0.07
N ALA A 224 -0.72 12.96 -0.24
CA ALA A 224 -1.27 13.60 -1.44
C ALA A 224 -1.21 15.14 -1.40
N ASN A 225 -0.99 15.72 -0.22
CA ASN A 225 -0.94 17.16 0.02
C ASN A 225 0.37 17.61 0.70
N ASP A 226 1.42 16.81 0.58
CA ASP A 226 2.70 17.00 1.29
C ASP A 226 3.35 18.36 1.01
N ALA A 227 3.15 18.92 -0.18
CA ALA A 227 3.66 20.24 -0.55
C ALA A 227 3.12 21.36 0.36
N ILE A 228 1.87 21.29 0.80
CA ILE A 228 1.26 22.26 1.74
C ILE A 228 1.96 22.14 3.09
N VAL A 229 2.07 20.91 3.60
CA VAL A 229 2.70 20.61 4.89
C VAL A 229 4.19 21.01 4.88
N GLY A 230 4.89 20.62 3.82
CA GLY A 230 6.30 20.94 3.65
C GLY A 230 6.59 22.43 3.60
N THR A 231 5.80 23.21 2.85
CA THR A 231 5.96 24.66 2.75
C THR A 231 5.79 25.33 4.11
N ILE A 232 4.72 25.03 4.84
CA ILE A 232 4.42 25.63 6.15
C ILE A 232 5.50 25.28 7.18
N CYS A 233 5.88 24.01 7.26
CA CYS A 233 6.89 23.56 8.21
C CYS A 233 8.27 24.14 7.90
N GLN A 234 8.67 24.24 6.63
CA GLN A 234 9.93 24.87 6.22
C GLN A 234 9.97 26.37 6.55
N GLU A 235 8.88 27.11 6.33
CA GLU A 235 8.76 28.53 6.70
C GLU A 235 8.94 28.76 8.23
N LYS A 236 8.55 27.76 9.04
CA LYS A 236 8.67 27.78 10.49
C LYS A 236 9.92 27.12 11.03
N ASN A 237 10.79 26.58 10.16
CA ASN A 237 11.98 25.81 10.51
C ASN A 237 11.68 24.58 11.39
N VAL A 238 10.56 23.89 11.14
CA VAL A 238 10.15 22.69 11.85
C VAL A 238 10.42 21.47 10.96
N PRO A 239 11.33 20.56 11.38
CA PRO A 239 11.64 19.38 10.58
C PRO A 239 10.50 18.38 10.61
N ILE A 240 10.33 17.67 9.47
CA ILE A 240 9.29 16.66 9.27
C ILE A 240 9.96 15.28 9.16
N TYR A 241 9.45 14.33 9.94
CA TYR A 241 9.68 12.91 9.78
C TYR A 241 8.43 12.29 9.18
N THR A 242 8.55 11.53 8.09
CA THR A 242 7.43 10.77 7.53
C THR A 242 7.72 9.29 7.59
N SER A 243 6.72 8.45 7.83
CA SER A 243 6.89 6.99 7.83
C SER A 243 6.98 6.39 6.43
N TYR A 244 6.69 7.19 5.39
CA TYR A 244 6.68 6.76 3.98
C TYR A 244 7.79 7.40 3.12
N GLY A 245 8.61 8.31 3.67
CA GLY A 245 9.59 9.07 2.89
C GLY A 245 8.98 10.28 2.21
N GLY A 246 9.40 10.58 0.98
CA GLY A 246 8.88 11.70 0.18
C GLY A 246 9.75 12.95 0.22
N ASN A 247 9.36 13.96 -0.58
CA ASN A 247 10.19 15.13 -0.86
C ASN A 247 10.27 16.15 0.29
N VAL A 248 9.27 16.16 1.17
CA VAL A 248 9.20 17.09 2.31
C VAL A 248 9.80 16.54 3.59
N CYS A 249 10.17 15.27 3.56
CA CYS A 249 10.72 14.53 4.68
C CYS A 249 12.21 14.86 4.89
N TYR A 250 12.60 15.14 6.13
CA TYR A 250 14.01 15.34 6.51
C TYR A 250 14.72 14.01 6.76
N ALA A 251 14.02 13.08 7.37
CA ALA A 251 14.51 11.73 7.67
C ALA A 251 13.32 10.74 7.65
N ALA A 252 13.56 9.54 7.16
CA ALA A 252 12.60 8.45 7.14
C ALA A 252 13.28 7.10 7.33
N LEU A 253 12.62 6.20 8.03
CA LEU A 253 12.80 4.77 7.90
C LEU A 253 11.57 4.25 7.15
N ALA A 254 11.73 3.94 5.88
CA ALA A 254 10.62 3.69 4.98
C ALA A 254 10.85 2.47 4.08
N ILE A 255 9.79 1.98 3.48
CA ILE A 255 9.80 0.87 2.53
C ILE A 255 9.91 1.41 1.10
N ASP A 256 10.54 0.64 0.22
CA ASP A 256 10.45 0.88 -1.22
C ASP A 256 9.07 0.43 -1.72
N TYR A 257 8.20 1.38 -2.02
CA TYR A 257 6.83 1.12 -2.47
C TYR A 257 6.75 0.47 -3.86
N TYR A 258 7.72 0.72 -4.74
CA TYR A 258 7.78 0.00 -6.01
C TYR A 258 8.04 -1.49 -5.78
N GLN A 259 9.03 -1.82 -4.93
CA GLN A 259 9.32 -3.21 -4.59
C GLN A 259 8.18 -3.87 -3.81
N LEU A 260 7.47 -3.11 -2.97
CA LEU A 260 6.27 -3.59 -2.26
C LEU A 260 5.18 -4.02 -3.26
N GLY A 261 4.88 -3.15 -4.22
CA GLY A 261 3.95 -3.45 -5.30
C GLY A 261 4.41 -4.61 -6.17
N TYR A 262 5.72 -4.65 -6.50
CA TYR A 262 6.32 -5.72 -7.29
C TYR A 262 6.13 -7.09 -6.62
N GLU A 263 6.34 -7.16 -5.30
CA GLU A 263 6.10 -8.38 -4.53
C GLU A 263 4.62 -8.76 -4.49
N THR A 264 3.71 -7.77 -4.41
CA THR A 264 2.26 -8.01 -4.52
C THR A 264 1.89 -8.58 -5.89
N GLY A 265 2.53 -8.11 -6.97
CA GLY A 265 2.36 -8.63 -8.32
C GLY A 265 2.85 -10.08 -8.48
N ASN A 266 3.96 -10.44 -7.82
CA ASN A 266 4.43 -11.82 -7.74
C ASN A 266 3.39 -12.72 -7.03
N MET A 267 2.81 -12.24 -5.93
CA MET A 267 1.75 -12.96 -5.21
C MET A 267 0.50 -13.15 -6.08
N ALA A 268 0.12 -12.13 -6.86
CA ALA A 268 -0.98 -12.21 -7.81
C ALA A 268 -0.76 -13.30 -8.87
N ALA A 269 0.46 -13.41 -9.39
CA ALA A 269 0.82 -14.45 -10.34
C ALA A 269 0.67 -15.86 -9.73
N GLU A 270 1.07 -16.06 -8.46
CA GLU A 270 0.88 -17.33 -7.75
C GLU A 270 -0.61 -17.73 -7.64
N ILE A 271 -1.48 -16.74 -7.43
CA ILE A 271 -2.93 -16.98 -7.38
C ILE A 271 -3.47 -17.32 -8.77
N LEU A 272 -3.17 -16.49 -9.77
CA LEU A 272 -3.79 -16.59 -11.09
C LEU A 272 -3.25 -17.76 -11.92
N LEU A 273 -1.93 -18.00 -11.88
CA LEU A 273 -1.28 -19.03 -12.66
C LEU A 273 -1.25 -20.40 -11.95
N ASN A 274 -1.01 -20.40 -10.65
CA ASN A 274 -0.76 -21.62 -9.89
C ASN A 274 -1.96 -22.02 -9.00
N GLY A 275 -3.05 -21.23 -8.99
CA GLY A 275 -4.26 -21.50 -8.22
C GLY A 275 -4.06 -21.46 -6.70
N LYS A 276 -3.00 -20.76 -6.20
CA LYS A 276 -2.73 -20.64 -4.79
C LYS A 276 -3.85 -19.83 -4.11
N LYS A 277 -4.29 -20.26 -2.95
CA LYS A 277 -5.37 -19.57 -2.25
C LYS A 277 -4.78 -18.43 -1.39
N PRO A 278 -5.41 -17.26 -1.33
CA PRO A 278 -4.98 -16.18 -0.45
C PRO A 278 -4.82 -16.60 1.01
N ALA A 279 -5.73 -17.44 1.53
CA ALA A 279 -5.66 -17.97 2.91
C ALA A 279 -4.38 -18.78 3.22
N ASP A 280 -3.73 -19.34 2.20
CA ASP A 280 -2.50 -20.13 2.34
C ASP A 280 -1.23 -19.28 2.11
N MET A 281 -1.39 -17.98 1.95
CA MET A 281 -0.31 -17.03 1.67
C MET A 281 -0.15 -16.07 2.86
N ALA A 282 1.04 -16.05 3.45
CA ALA A 282 1.35 -15.08 4.50
C ALA A 282 1.38 -13.64 3.94
N ILE A 283 0.95 -12.68 4.74
CA ILE A 283 1.22 -11.26 4.47
C ILE A 283 2.74 -11.06 4.45
N LYS A 284 3.25 -10.44 3.39
CA LYS A 284 4.69 -10.18 3.24
C LYS A 284 5.05 -8.77 3.65
N THR A 285 6.23 -8.62 4.20
CA THR A 285 6.85 -7.34 4.54
C THR A 285 8.18 -7.22 3.82
N LEU A 286 8.66 -6.00 3.64
CA LEU A 286 10.00 -5.72 3.13
C LEU A 286 10.90 -5.19 4.24
N THR A 287 12.20 -5.24 4.03
CA THR A 287 13.16 -4.60 4.91
C THR A 287 13.13 -3.08 4.66
N PRO A 288 12.87 -2.26 5.69
CA PRO A 288 12.88 -0.81 5.52
C PRO A 288 14.33 -0.30 5.35
N THR A 289 14.44 0.86 4.72
CA THR A 289 15.70 1.56 4.51
C THR A 289 15.66 2.96 5.12
N VAL A 290 16.81 3.40 5.60
CA VAL A 290 17.00 4.76 6.12
C VAL A 290 17.21 5.71 4.95
N ALA A 291 16.51 6.83 4.95
CA ALA A 291 16.68 7.91 4.00
C ALA A 291 16.78 9.26 4.71
N TYR A 292 17.63 10.14 4.19
CA TYR A 292 17.77 11.53 4.63
C TYR A 292 17.70 12.47 3.43
N ASN A 293 17.01 13.58 3.59
CA ASN A 293 17.07 14.69 2.63
C ASN A 293 18.19 15.64 3.04
N ASN A 294 19.36 15.47 2.44
CA ASN A 294 20.56 16.23 2.80
C ASN A 294 20.36 17.75 2.64
N ASP A 295 19.62 18.19 1.63
CA ASP A 295 19.37 19.60 1.37
C ASP A 295 18.48 20.24 2.45
N LEU A 296 17.43 19.53 2.86
CA LEU A 296 16.56 19.99 3.94
C LEU A 296 17.28 19.96 5.28
N CYS A 297 18.01 18.88 5.59
CA CYS A 297 18.81 18.78 6.81
C CYS A 297 19.85 19.90 6.92
N ALA A 298 20.56 20.19 5.84
CA ALA A 298 21.55 21.26 5.81
C ALA A 298 20.96 22.65 6.11
N LYS A 299 19.73 22.94 5.66
CA LYS A 299 19.07 24.23 5.93
C LYS A 299 18.83 24.45 7.43
N LEU A 300 18.61 23.40 8.20
CA LEU A 300 18.39 23.49 9.66
C LEU A 300 19.62 23.09 10.48
N GLY A 301 20.76 22.82 9.86
CA GLY A 301 21.97 22.37 10.54
C GLY A 301 21.83 20.98 11.18
N ILE A 302 20.90 20.15 10.67
CA ILE A 302 20.72 18.78 11.14
C ILE A 302 21.84 17.90 10.58
N ALA A 303 22.59 17.25 11.48
CA ALA A 303 23.65 16.35 11.11
C ALA A 303 23.08 15.04 10.52
N VAL A 304 23.48 14.71 9.31
CA VAL A 304 23.16 13.43 8.68
C VAL A 304 24.30 12.45 8.95
N PRO A 305 24.04 11.25 9.50
CA PRO A 305 25.07 10.22 9.66
C PRO A 305 25.74 9.91 8.33
N GLN A 306 27.08 9.87 8.32
CA GLN A 306 27.83 9.40 7.15
C GLN A 306 27.85 7.87 7.19
N ASN A 307 27.37 7.23 6.11
CA ASN A 307 27.46 5.79 5.91
C ASN A 307 28.88 5.32 5.68
#